data_627fca8d09a42218527995c11ebd3ff0
#
_entry.id   627fca8d09a42218527995c11ebd3ff0
#
_cell.length_a   1.000
_cell.length_b   1.000
_cell.length_c   1.000
_cell.angle_alpha   90.00
_cell.angle_beta   90.00
_cell.angle_gamma   90.00
#
_symmetry.space_group_name_H-M   'P 1'
#
loop_
_entity.id
_entity.type
_entity.pdbx_description
1 polymer ?
#
loop_
_entity_poly.entity_id
_entity_poly.type
_entity_poly.pdbx_seq_one_letter_code
_entity_poly.pdbx_strand_id
1 'polypeptide(L)'
;MFEFEGIKQARTQLAIPDDENGIPYVIQSIRNNMVVRRVSRQWLIDHDEPPVPGNAIALGVTLPAVSYQRDEFGASQVITARNPRMNEYSGIFIAAVLGRYVTRFTYDDKPGISKYENLVIHLPALEDGTPDWHLMGAFMRKIFDSTTAKLYALKGISTSHTAVDVTAWKAFKLDELFDIKKGTRLTRANMKIGDIPFIGAANINNGITSYIANNEHLHPSGTLTVAYNGNGGTGKTFYQNESFWASDDVHILYPRFVMTRNIALFIATAIERVGRDKYGFADKWKLEYMRNDEIKLPVSADGTVDWAYMDNYMGHIIQGALTDIKALNDIL
;
A
#
# COMPACT_ATOMS: atom_id res chain seq x y z
N MET A 1 13.40 -29.43 26.27
CA MET A 1 12.43 -28.36 26.61
C MET A 1 11.07 -28.58 25.93
N PHE A 2 11.00 -28.95 24.67
CA PHE A 2 9.78 -29.22 23.94
C PHE A 2 9.58 -30.71 23.67
N GLU A 3 8.31 -31.12 23.57
CA GLU A 3 7.91 -32.40 22.99
C GLU A 3 7.67 -32.17 21.50
N PHE A 4 8.30 -32.99 20.64
CA PHE A 4 8.21 -32.89 19.20
C PHE A 4 7.44 -34.05 18.62
N GLU A 5 6.54 -33.75 17.67
CA GLU A 5 5.77 -34.74 16.95
C GLU A 5 5.78 -34.41 15.45
N GLY A 6 6.06 -35.42 14.63
CA GLY A 6 6.04 -35.29 13.16
C GLY A 6 4.66 -35.61 12.60
N ILE A 7 4.06 -34.65 11.93
CA ILE A 7 2.80 -34.85 11.19
C ILE A 7 3.15 -35.29 9.77
N LYS A 8 2.72 -36.49 9.39
CA LYS A 8 2.95 -37.08 8.09
C LYS A 8 2.22 -36.29 6.99
N GLN A 9 2.60 -36.54 5.75
CA GLN A 9 1.89 -35.99 4.61
C GLN A 9 0.48 -36.61 4.56
N ALA A 10 -0.53 -35.75 4.44
CA ALA A 10 -1.88 -36.20 4.14
C ALA A 10 -1.91 -36.95 2.82
N ARG A 11 -2.59 -38.10 2.78
CA ARG A 11 -2.65 -38.97 1.58
C ARG A 11 -3.25 -38.25 0.38
N THR A 12 -4.17 -37.31 0.62
CA THR A 12 -4.90 -36.59 -0.43
C THR A 12 -5.20 -35.18 -0.05
N GLN A 13 -4.18 -34.30 0.07
CA GLN A 13 -4.37 -32.88 0.42
C GLN A 13 -5.41 -32.17 -0.47
N LEU A 14 -5.48 -32.55 -1.76
CA LEU A 14 -6.41 -31.94 -2.72
C LEU A 14 -7.86 -32.41 -2.54
N ALA A 15 -8.09 -33.57 -1.89
CA ALA A 15 -9.42 -34.11 -1.66
C ALA A 15 -10.09 -33.57 -0.37
N ILE A 16 -9.35 -32.89 0.48
CA ILE A 16 -9.91 -32.32 1.71
C ILE A 16 -10.81 -31.15 1.32
N PRO A 17 -12.11 -31.17 1.64
CA PRO A 17 -13.02 -30.09 1.30
C PRO A 17 -12.65 -28.78 2.01
N ASP A 18 -12.74 -27.66 1.28
CA ASP A 18 -12.69 -26.35 1.88
C ASP A 18 -13.96 -26.11 2.71
N ASP A 19 -13.78 -25.47 3.87
CA ASP A 19 -14.86 -25.13 4.79
C ASP A 19 -14.52 -23.81 5.47
N GLU A 20 -15.20 -22.73 5.11
CA GLU A 20 -14.96 -21.38 5.67
C GLU A 20 -15.14 -21.34 7.20
N ASN A 21 -16.01 -22.18 7.75
CA ASN A 21 -16.25 -22.34 9.18
C ASN A 21 -15.40 -23.45 9.82
N GLY A 22 -14.64 -24.16 9.01
CA GLY A 22 -13.78 -25.27 9.44
C GLY A 22 -12.55 -24.82 10.22
N ILE A 23 -11.61 -25.73 10.43
CA ILE A 23 -10.34 -25.47 11.12
C ILE A 23 -9.23 -25.03 10.15
N PRO A 24 -8.22 -24.28 10.63
CA PRO A 24 -7.06 -23.93 9.82
C PRO A 24 -6.34 -25.19 9.30
N TYR A 25 -5.85 -25.15 8.04
CA TYR A 25 -5.01 -26.20 7.49
C TYR A 25 -3.59 -25.67 7.29
N VAL A 26 -2.65 -26.26 8.03
CA VAL A 26 -1.26 -25.83 8.17
C VAL A 26 -0.34 -26.71 7.34
N ILE A 27 0.43 -26.07 6.47
CA ILE A 27 1.49 -26.72 5.71
C ILE A 27 2.77 -25.87 5.77
N GLN A 28 3.84 -26.34 5.17
CA GLN A 28 5.09 -25.58 5.09
C GLN A 28 4.93 -24.34 4.22
N SER A 29 4.63 -23.20 4.84
CA SER A 29 4.48 -21.90 4.20
C SER A 29 5.12 -20.83 5.07
N ILE A 30 5.82 -19.87 4.46
CA ILE A 30 6.37 -18.69 5.15
C ILE A 30 5.34 -17.54 5.26
N ARG A 31 4.12 -17.75 4.79
CA ARG A 31 3.05 -16.74 4.74
C ARG A 31 1.87 -17.16 5.60
N ASN A 32 1.06 -16.18 5.98
CA ASN A 32 -0.24 -16.36 6.64
C ASN A 32 -0.18 -17.33 7.83
N ASN A 33 0.83 -17.21 8.70
CA ASN A 33 1.03 -18.10 9.86
C ASN A 33 1.02 -19.60 9.49
N MET A 34 1.55 -19.95 8.31
CA MET A 34 1.55 -21.30 7.71
C MET A 34 0.15 -21.84 7.33
N VAL A 35 -0.93 -21.08 7.52
CA VAL A 35 -2.30 -21.45 7.17
C VAL A 35 -2.55 -21.17 5.69
N VAL A 36 -2.91 -22.19 4.93
CA VAL A 36 -3.17 -22.06 3.47
C VAL A 36 -4.65 -22.00 3.14
N ARG A 37 -5.51 -22.59 3.97
CA ARG A 37 -6.97 -22.61 3.82
C ARG A 37 -7.63 -23.05 5.13
N ARG A 38 -8.95 -23.07 5.16
CA ARG A 38 -9.72 -23.72 6.22
C ARG A 38 -10.38 -24.97 5.64
N VAL A 39 -10.48 -26.02 6.45
CA VAL A 39 -10.95 -27.34 6.00
C VAL A 39 -11.95 -27.94 6.97
N SER A 40 -12.76 -28.86 6.47
CA SER A 40 -13.73 -29.61 7.29
C SER A 40 -13.01 -30.45 8.35
N ARG A 41 -13.27 -30.15 9.62
CA ARG A 41 -12.79 -30.91 10.76
C ARG A 41 -13.29 -32.37 10.72
N GLN A 42 -14.57 -32.54 10.39
CA GLN A 42 -15.18 -33.88 10.39
C GLN A 42 -14.57 -34.76 9.28
N TRP A 43 -14.32 -34.17 8.12
CA TRP A 43 -13.67 -34.92 7.03
C TRP A 43 -12.29 -35.46 7.44
N LEU A 44 -11.48 -34.68 8.14
CA LEU A 44 -10.18 -35.13 8.63
C LEU A 44 -10.30 -36.34 9.58
N ILE A 45 -11.27 -36.30 10.48
CA ILE A 45 -11.53 -37.43 11.41
C ILE A 45 -11.96 -38.67 10.67
N ASP A 46 -12.87 -38.56 9.73
CA ASP A 46 -13.43 -39.67 8.95
C ASP A 46 -12.38 -40.34 8.05
N HIS A 47 -11.30 -39.62 7.74
CA HIS A 47 -10.21 -40.12 6.87
C HIS A 47 -8.92 -40.46 7.63
N ASP A 48 -8.99 -40.65 8.93
CA ASP A 48 -7.86 -41.04 9.79
C ASP A 48 -6.70 -40.03 9.76
N GLU A 49 -7.05 -38.73 9.62
CA GLU A 49 -6.14 -37.59 9.68
C GLU A 49 -6.61 -36.61 10.80
N PRO A 50 -6.66 -37.04 12.09
CA PRO A 50 -7.29 -36.26 13.13
C PRO A 50 -6.62 -34.90 13.29
N PRO A 51 -7.41 -33.86 13.63
CA PRO A 51 -6.86 -32.55 13.91
C PRO A 51 -5.76 -32.58 14.97
N VAL A 52 -4.75 -31.76 14.73
CA VAL A 52 -3.64 -31.56 15.65
C VAL A 52 -4.10 -30.61 16.75
N PRO A 53 -3.91 -30.93 18.04
CA PRO A 53 -4.27 -30.01 19.13
C PRO A 53 -3.54 -28.66 19.03
N GLY A 54 -4.23 -27.59 19.38
CA GLY A 54 -3.65 -26.23 19.46
C GLY A 54 -2.58 -26.07 20.55
N ASN A 55 -2.25 -24.82 20.87
CA ASN A 55 -1.13 -24.42 21.71
C ASN A 55 0.16 -25.14 21.31
N ALA A 56 0.46 -25.07 20.00
CA ALA A 56 1.59 -25.75 19.38
C ALA A 56 2.38 -24.79 18.48
N ILE A 57 3.67 -24.99 18.41
CA ILE A 57 4.52 -24.38 17.39
C ILE A 57 4.64 -25.35 16.24
N ALA A 58 4.20 -24.96 15.05
CA ALA A 58 4.39 -25.70 13.81
C ALA A 58 5.72 -25.30 13.16
N LEU A 59 6.48 -26.29 12.72
CA LEU A 59 7.81 -26.17 12.14
C LEU A 59 7.84 -26.85 10.78
N GLY A 60 8.42 -26.21 9.78
CA GLY A 60 8.60 -26.81 8.47
C GLY A 60 9.69 -27.89 8.48
N VAL A 61 9.52 -28.95 7.68
CA VAL A 61 10.49 -30.03 7.51
C VAL A 61 11.41 -29.81 6.28
N THR A 62 11.09 -28.83 5.44
CA THR A 62 11.86 -28.52 4.22
C THR A 62 12.10 -27.03 4.08
N LEU A 63 11.08 -26.21 4.38
CA LEU A 63 11.17 -24.75 4.36
C LEU A 63 11.44 -24.21 5.77
N PRO A 64 12.16 -23.09 5.91
CA PRO A 64 12.40 -22.45 7.21
C PRO A 64 11.14 -21.73 7.73
N ALA A 65 10.04 -22.49 7.85
CA ALA A 65 8.74 -21.98 8.28
C ALA A 65 8.50 -22.30 9.76
N VAL A 66 8.01 -21.32 10.50
CA VAL A 66 7.65 -21.44 11.91
C VAL A 66 6.39 -20.63 12.16
N SER A 67 5.43 -21.21 12.88
CA SER A 67 4.25 -20.49 13.34
C SER A 67 3.76 -21.01 14.69
N TYR A 68 3.09 -20.17 15.45
CA TYR A 68 2.32 -20.61 16.62
C TYR A 68 0.87 -20.79 16.21
N GLN A 69 0.31 -21.95 16.55
CA GLN A 69 -1.08 -22.31 16.31
C GLN A 69 -1.82 -22.35 17.66
N ARG A 70 -2.75 -21.41 17.86
CA ARG A 70 -3.50 -21.27 19.11
C ARG A 70 -4.53 -22.38 19.26
N ASP A 71 -5.33 -22.60 18.24
CA ASP A 71 -6.44 -23.52 18.20
C ASP A 71 -6.07 -24.81 17.46
N GLU A 72 -6.93 -25.83 17.48
CA GLU A 72 -6.74 -27.04 16.72
C GLU A 72 -6.66 -26.77 15.22
N PHE A 73 -5.91 -27.58 14.50
CA PHE A 73 -5.67 -27.39 13.07
C PHE A 73 -5.45 -28.73 12.35
N GLY A 74 -5.81 -28.78 11.08
CA GLY A 74 -5.34 -29.85 10.19
C GLY A 74 -3.92 -29.54 9.75
N ALA A 75 -3.10 -30.54 9.51
CA ALA A 75 -1.73 -30.33 9.10
C ALA A 75 -1.20 -31.38 8.13
N SER A 76 -0.21 -30.99 7.34
CA SER A 76 0.54 -31.91 6.49
C SER A 76 2.00 -31.51 6.40
N GLN A 77 2.88 -32.50 6.56
CA GLN A 77 4.34 -32.34 6.44
C GLN A 77 4.92 -31.22 7.32
N VAL A 78 4.54 -31.19 8.59
CA VAL A 78 5.09 -30.28 9.60
C VAL A 78 5.54 -31.06 10.82
N ILE A 79 6.38 -30.44 11.65
CA ILE A 79 6.71 -30.92 12.99
C ILE A 79 6.04 -29.98 13.97
N THR A 80 5.39 -30.51 15.01
CA THR A 80 4.85 -29.69 16.10
C THR A 80 5.77 -29.76 17.31
N ALA A 81 5.89 -28.64 18.01
CA ALA A 81 6.61 -28.54 19.27
C ALA A 81 5.66 -28.00 20.34
N ARG A 82 5.58 -28.67 21.49
CA ARG A 82 4.71 -28.35 22.63
C ARG A 82 5.46 -28.29 23.92
N ASN A 83 4.96 -27.48 24.83
CA ASN A 83 5.38 -27.47 26.21
C ASN A 83 4.19 -27.09 27.11
N PRO A 84 3.92 -27.79 28.23
CA PRO A 84 2.76 -27.52 29.08
C PRO A 84 2.80 -26.13 29.77
N ARG A 85 3.98 -25.48 29.88
CA ARG A 85 4.12 -24.11 30.39
C ARG A 85 3.88 -23.04 29.34
N MET A 86 3.80 -23.42 28.06
CA MET A 86 3.58 -22.48 26.94
C MET A 86 2.13 -22.01 26.94
N ASN A 87 1.94 -20.71 26.75
CA ASN A 87 0.66 -20.08 26.43
C ASN A 87 0.75 -19.34 25.11
N GLU A 88 -0.35 -18.75 24.64
CA GLU A 88 -0.41 -18.03 23.37
C GLU A 88 0.74 -17.02 23.20
N TYR A 89 0.94 -16.15 24.18
CA TYR A 89 1.95 -15.09 24.08
C TYR A 89 3.38 -15.63 24.13
N SER A 90 3.68 -16.53 25.05
CA SER A 90 5.00 -17.15 25.11
C SER A 90 5.27 -18.06 23.92
N GLY A 91 4.24 -18.71 23.37
CA GLY A 91 4.33 -19.50 22.14
C GLY A 91 4.68 -18.64 20.92
N ILE A 92 4.04 -17.48 20.77
CA ILE A 92 4.37 -16.50 19.69
C ILE A 92 5.79 -15.98 19.87
N PHE A 93 6.21 -15.64 21.10
CA PHE A 93 7.58 -15.22 21.38
C PHE A 93 8.60 -16.26 20.91
N ILE A 94 8.39 -17.50 21.31
CA ILE A 94 9.30 -18.62 20.98
C ILE A 94 9.28 -18.90 19.47
N ALA A 95 8.11 -18.87 18.82
CA ALA A 95 8.01 -19.00 17.36
C ALA A 95 8.83 -17.91 16.64
N ALA A 96 8.76 -16.68 17.10
CA ALA A 96 9.57 -15.56 16.55
C ALA A 96 11.07 -15.78 16.76
N VAL A 97 11.49 -16.27 17.91
CA VAL A 97 12.90 -16.64 18.17
C VAL A 97 13.31 -17.80 17.25
N LEU A 98 12.55 -18.89 17.20
CA LEU A 98 12.83 -20.05 16.35
C LEU A 98 12.95 -19.65 14.88
N GLY A 99 12.11 -18.71 14.41
CA GLY A 99 12.17 -18.20 13.04
C GLY A 99 13.56 -17.71 12.61
N ARG A 100 14.37 -17.20 13.55
CA ARG A 100 15.76 -16.78 13.28
C ARG A 100 16.74 -17.98 13.19
N TYR A 101 16.44 -19.04 13.90
CA TYR A 101 17.34 -20.21 13.95
C TYR A 101 17.07 -21.21 12.82
N VAL A 102 15.81 -21.35 12.37
CA VAL A 102 15.46 -22.30 11.30
C VAL A 102 15.95 -21.88 9.92
N THR A 103 16.30 -20.60 9.73
CA THR A 103 16.88 -20.10 8.47
C THR A 103 18.22 -20.75 8.12
N ARG A 104 18.88 -21.42 9.07
CA ARG A 104 20.10 -22.18 8.82
C ARG A 104 19.87 -23.47 8.03
N PHE A 105 18.64 -23.99 8.07
CA PHE A 105 18.29 -25.21 7.36
C PHE A 105 18.01 -24.92 5.88
N THR A 106 18.46 -25.82 5.01
CA THR A 106 18.30 -25.71 3.56
C THR A 106 17.58 -26.92 3.01
N TYR A 107 17.28 -26.90 1.72
CA TYR A 107 16.68 -28.07 1.05
C TYR A 107 17.57 -29.31 1.12
N ASP A 108 18.90 -29.14 1.05
CA ASP A 108 19.87 -30.23 1.11
C ASP A 108 20.19 -30.66 2.55
N ASP A 109 19.95 -29.78 3.51
CA ASP A 109 20.12 -30.01 4.96
C ASP A 109 18.78 -29.86 5.70
N LYS A 110 17.79 -30.66 5.32
CA LYS A 110 16.43 -30.62 5.85
C LYS A 110 16.38 -30.84 7.35
N PRO A 111 15.64 -30.04 8.11
CA PRO A 111 15.41 -30.28 9.51
C PRO A 111 14.45 -31.47 9.71
N GLY A 112 14.88 -32.39 10.56
CA GLY A 112 14.00 -33.44 11.11
C GLY A 112 13.84 -33.24 12.60
N ILE A 113 13.04 -34.09 13.26
CA ILE A 113 12.81 -34.05 14.71
C ILE A 113 14.13 -33.98 15.47
N SER A 114 15.08 -34.88 15.17
CA SER A 114 16.38 -34.92 15.86
C SER A 114 17.18 -33.63 15.74
N LYS A 115 17.09 -32.90 14.62
CA LYS A 115 17.76 -31.59 14.48
C LYS A 115 17.07 -30.52 15.32
N TYR A 116 15.76 -30.55 15.40
CA TYR A 116 15.02 -29.61 16.29
C TYR A 116 15.26 -29.91 17.77
N GLU A 117 15.32 -31.18 18.17
CA GLU A 117 15.64 -31.59 19.55
C GLU A 117 17.03 -31.10 19.99
N ASN A 118 17.99 -31.11 19.08
CA ASN A 118 19.36 -30.68 19.33
C ASN A 118 19.59 -29.18 19.03
N LEU A 119 18.55 -28.45 18.61
CA LEU A 119 18.67 -27.03 18.33
C LEU A 119 18.75 -26.22 19.62
N VAL A 120 19.87 -25.53 19.82
CA VAL A 120 20.03 -24.62 20.95
C VAL A 120 19.54 -23.24 20.56
N ILE A 121 18.62 -22.71 21.35
CA ILE A 121 18.07 -21.34 21.21
C ILE A 121 18.30 -20.57 22.50
N HIS A 122 18.42 -19.23 22.40
CA HIS A 122 18.57 -18.36 23.56
C HIS A 122 17.21 -17.75 23.90
N LEU A 123 16.81 -17.95 25.16
CA LEU A 123 15.55 -17.43 25.72
C LEU A 123 15.85 -16.68 27.02
N PRO A 124 14.98 -15.74 27.44
CA PRO A 124 15.00 -15.22 28.80
C PRO A 124 14.94 -16.35 29.81
N ALA A 125 15.76 -16.29 30.86
CA ALA A 125 15.86 -17.32 31.87
C ALA A 125 15.74 -16.71 33.27
N LEU A 126 15.24 -17.52 34.20
CA LEU A 126 15.27 -17.25 35.67
C LEU A 126 16.68 -17.47 36.21
N GLU A 127 16.89 -17.12 37.49
CA GLU A 127 18.18 -17.28 38.15
C GLU A 127 18.66 -18.76 38.22
N ASP A 128 17.71 -19.70 38.22
CA ASP A 128 18.00 -21.14 38.18
C ASP A 128 18.33 -21.68 36.77
N GLY A 129 18.36 -20.79 35.76
CA GLY A 129 18.63 -21.13 34.36
C GLY A 129 17.44 -21.72 33.62
N THR A 130 16.27 -21.83 34.22
CA THR A 130 15.04 -22.28 33.51
C THR A 130 14.43 -21.14 32.69
N PRO A 131 13.74 -21.43 31.57
CA PRO A 131 13.11 -20.40 30.75
C PRO A 131 12.07 -19.60 31.53
N ASP A 132 12.16 -18.27 31.45
CA ASP A 132 11.18 -17.35 32.01
C ASP A 132 9.95 -17.20 31.13
N TRP A 133 9.01 -18.14 31.27
CA TRP A 133 7.74 -18.15 30.53
C TRP A 133 6.88 -16.92 30.80
N HIS A 134 6.96 -16.39 32.04
CA HIS A 134 6.19 -15.22 32.43
C HIS A 134 6.69 -13.97 31.69
N LEU A 135 8.01 -13.74 31.67
CA LEU A 135 8.59 -12.60 30.99
C LEU A 135 8.31 -12.62 29.48
N MET A 136 8.49 -13.80 28.84
CA MET A 136 8.18 -13.97 27.42
C MET A 136 6.70 -13.65 27.11
N GLY A 137 5.79 -14.15 27.95
CA GLY A 137 4.35 -13.90 27.81
C GLY A 137 3.98 -12.44 28.04
N ALA A 138 4.49 -11.82 29.08
CA ALA A 138 4.24 -10.41 29.40
C ALA A 138 4.76 -9.47 28.32
N PHE A 139 5.95 -9.74 27.77
CA PHE A 139 6.54 -8.98 26.66
C PHE A 139 5.64 -9.00 25.43
N MET A 140 5.21 -10.18 25.00
CA MET A 140 4.35 -10.29 23.80
C MET A 140 2.97 -9.69 24.05
N ARG A 141 2.39 -9.87 25.23
CA ARG A 141 1.10 -9.22 25.57
C ARG A 141 1.18 -7.71 25.44
N LYS A 142 2.25 -7.08 25.95
CA LYS A 142 2.45 -5.63 25.82
C LYS A 142 2.48 -5.19 24.36
N ILE A 143 3.14 -5.97 23.48
CA ILE A 143 3.17 -5.70 22.03
C ILE A 143 1.76 -5.80 21.43
N PHE A 144 1.02 -6.85 21.77
CA PHE A 144 -0.35 -7.05 21.27
C PHE A 144 -1.29 -5.93 21.72
N ASP A 145 -1.25 -5.57 23.01
CA ASP A 145 -2.10 -4.50 23.58
C ASP A 145 -1.79 -3.16 22.87
N SER A 146 -0.52 -2.82 22.72
CA SER A 146 -0.09 -1.61 22.01
C SER A 146 -0.54 -1.62 20.55
N THR A 147 -0.35 -2.74 19.85
CA THR A 147 -0.74 -2.87 18.43
C THR A 147 -2.26 -2.79 18.27
N THR A 148 -3.01 -3.43 19.16
CA THR A 148 -4.47 -3.40 19.16
C THR A 148 -4.99 -1.99 19.40
N ALA A 149 -4.42 -1.26 20.38
CA ALA A 149 -4.78 0.13 20.64
C ALA A 149 -4.55 1.01 19.40
N LYS A 150 -3.40 0.85 18.72
CA LYS A 150 -3.09 1.55 17.46
C LYS A 150 -4.08 1.21 16.34
N LEU A 151 -4.46 -0.06 16.19
CA LEU A 151 -5.46 -0.49 15.21
C LEU A 151 -6.85 0.11 15.47
N TYR A 152 -7.26 0.20 16.74
CA TYR A 152 -8.53 0.86 17.10
C TYR A 152 -8.48 2.36 16.81
N ALA A 153 -7.37 3.03 17.12
CA ALA A 153 -7.19 4.44 16.80
C ALA A 153 -7.23 4.69 15.28
N LEU A 154 -6.57 3.82 14.48
CA LEU A 154 -6.63 3.87 13.02
C LEU A 154 -8.05 3.68 12.46
N LYS A 155 -8.85 2.78 13.03
CA LYS A 155 -10.27 2.60 12.64
C LYS A 155 -11.12 3.82 12.94
N GLY A 156 -10.73 4.64 13.92
CA GLY A 156 -11.40 5.89 14.26
C GLY A 156 -11.14 7.02 13.26
N ILE A 157 -10.13 6.88 12.39
CA ILE A 157 -9.85 7.83 11.31
C ILE A 157 -10.86 7.58 10.20
N SER A 158 -11.90 8.43 10.15
CA SER A 158 -13.00 8.28 9.19
C SER A 158 -12.63 8.89 7.84
N THR A 159 -12.60 8.08 6.81
CA THR A 159 -12.55 8.53 5.41
C THR A 159 -13.97 8.60 4.83
N SER A 160 -14.84 9.45 5.37
CA SER A 160 -16.15 9.67 4.75
C SER A 160 -15.98 10.52 3.48
N HIS A 161 -15.97 9.90 2.33
CA HIS A 161 -16.05 10.61 1.05
C HIS A 161 -17.51 10.73 0.64
N THR A 162 -18.06 11.93 0.68
CA THR A 162 -19.35 12.22 0.07
C THR A 162 -19.15 12.20 -1.45
N ALA A 163 -19.91 11.35 -2.14
CA ALA A 163 -19.90 11.33 -3.60
C ALA A 163 -20.35 12.71 -4.13
N VAL A 164 -19.58 13.25 -5.09
CA VAL A 164 -19.91 14.53 -5.72
C VAL A 164 -20.98 14.29 -6.77
N ASP A 165 -22.12 15.00 -6.66
CA ASP A 165 -23.13 15.01 -7.71
C ASP A 165 -22.66 15.87 -8.88
N VAL A 166 -22.37 15.24 -9.99
CA VAL A 166 -21.90 15.88 -11.23
C VAL A 166 -22.99 16.06 -12.28
N THR A 167 -24.24 15.74 -11.95
CA THR A 167 -25.37 15.76 -12.92
C THR A 167 -25.68 17.16 -13.41
N ALA A 168 -25.54 18.18 -12.54
CA ALA A 168 -25.77 19.58 -12.86
C ALA A 168 -24.55 20.30 -13.47
N TRP A 169 -23.41 19.62 -13.63
CA TRP A 169 -22.20 20.25 -14.17
C TRP A 169 -22.32 20.48 -15.67
N LYS A 170 -21.76 21.61 -16.15
CA LYS A 170 -21.71 21.96 -17.56
C LYS A 170 -20.33 21.74 -18.15
N ALA A 171 -20.29 21.50 -19.45
CA ALA A 171 -19.06 21.39 -20.22
C ALA A 171 -18.54 22.78 -20.62
N PHE A 172 -17.22 22.97 -20.48
CA PHE A 172 -16.49 24.17 -20.87
C PHE A 172 -15.26 23.77 -21.68
N LYS A 173 -15.00 24.44 -22.80
CA LYS A 173 -13.80 24.20 -23.58
C LYS A 173 -12.57 24.68 -22.83
N LEU A 174 -11.46 23.97 -23.01
CA LEU A 174 -10.23 24.38 -22.33
C LEU A 174 -9.70 25.72 -22.84
N ASP A 175 -9.91 26.09 -24.08
CA ASP A 175 -9.50 27.42 -24.62
C ASP A 175 -10.39 28.58 -24.18
N GLU A 176 -11.61 28.31 -23.68
CA GLU A 176 -12.45 29.32 -23.03
C GLU A 176 -11.89 29.70 -21.65
N LEU A 177 -11.30 28.71 -20.97
CA LEU A 177 -10.80 28.83 -19.60
C LEU A 177 -9.31 29.25 -19.56
N PHE A 178 -8.53 28.83 -20.56
CA PHE A 178 -7.08 29.01 -20.56
C PHE A 178 -6.52 29.51 -21.88
N ASP A 179 -5.45 30.32 -21.81
CA ASP A 179 -4.53 30.47 -22.92
C ASP A 179 -3.53 29.29 -22.88
N ILE A 180 -3.52 28.44 -23.92
CA ILE A 180 -2.74 27.20 -23.90
C ILE A 180 -1.53 27.35 -24.83
N LYS A 181 -0.33 27.12 -24.26
CA LYS A 181 0.94 27.19 -25.01
C LYS A 181 1.72 25.89 -24.88
N LYS A 182 2.55 25.63 -25.87
CA LYS A 182 3.50 24.52 -25.84
C LYS A 182 4.78 24.95 -25.14
N GLY A 183 5.39 24.04 -24.38
CA GLY A 183 6.69 24.25 -23.78
C GLY A 183 7.84 24.26 -24.79
N THR A 184 9.02 24.62 -24.33
CA THR A 184 10.22 24.81 -25.15
C THR A 184 11.23 23.69 -24.95
N ARG A 185 11.70 23.12 -26.06
CA ARG A 185 12.69 22.04 -26.01
C ARG A 185 14.01 22.52 -25.43
N LEU A 186 14.50 21.79 -24.42
CA LEU A 186 15.84 21.94 -23.86
C LEU A 186 16.47 20.54 -23.76
N THR A 187 17.57 20.34 -24.47
CA THR A 187 18.27 19.05 -24.43
C THR A 187 19.15 18.92 -23.19
N ARG A 188 19.39 17.71 -22.72
CA ARG A 188 20.26 17.45 -21.56
C ARG A 188 21.64 18.09 -21.71
N ALA A 189 22.19 18.12 -22.91
CA ALA A 189 23.49 18.71 -23.17
C ALA A 189 23.52 20.25 -22.96
N ASN A 190 22.38 20.90 -23.08
CA ASN A 190 22.23 22.35 -22.93
C ASN A 190 21.69 22.74 -21.53
N MET A 191 21.32 21.80 -20.69
CA MET A 191 20.87 22.06 -19.33
C MET A 191 22.06 22.48 -18.47
N LYS A 192 21.92 23.61 -17.77
CA LYS A 192 22.82 24.08 -16.73
C LYS A 192 22.22 23.72 -15.38
N ILE A 193 23.00 23.17 -14.47
CA ILE A 193 22.54 22.80 -13.11
C ILE A 193 22.18 24.08 -12.35
N GLY A 194 21.03 24.08 -11.68
CA GLY A 194 20.51 25.19 -10.88
C GLY A 194 19.27 24.81 -10.08
N ASP A 195 18.44 25.80 -9.72
CA ASP A 195 17.32 25.64 -8.78
C ASP A 195 15.94 25.82 -9.45
N ILE A 196 15.88 26.12 -10.74
CA ILE A 196 14.62 26.32 -11.46
C ILE A 196 14.04 24.97 -11.85
N PRO A 197 12.79 24.65 -11.49
CA PRO A 197 12.15 23.38 -11.89
C PRO A 197 12.06 23.25 -13.41
N PHE A 198 12.51 22.12 -13.94
CA PHE A 198 12.30 21.72 -15.34
C PHE A 198 11.20 20.65 -15.40
N ILE A 199 10.06 21.06 -15.99
CA ILE A 199 8.86 20.23 -16.09
C ILE A 199 8.91 19.40 -17.37
N GLY A 200 8.89 18.09 -17.23
CA GLY A 200 8.80 17.12 -18.32
C GLY A 200 7.49 16.34 -18.30
N ALA A 201 7.32 15.43 -19.26
CA ALA A 201 6.15 14.54 -19.34
C ALA A 201 6.26 13.39 -18.32
N ALA A 202 6.38 13.72 -17.05
CA ALA A 202 6.40 12.78 -15.94
C ALA A 202 5.01 12.66 -15.28
N ASN A 203 4.76 11.54 -14.61
CA ASN A 203 3.49 11.28 -13.92
C ASN A 203 3.58 11.40 -12.37
N ILE A 204 4.74 11.79 -11.87
CA ILE A 204 5.07 11.95 -10.46
C ILE A 204 5.83 13.25 -10.22
N ASN A 205 6.10 13.58 -8.96
CA ASN A 205 6.94 14.69 -8.53
C ASN A 205 6.55 16.04 -9.17
N ASN A 206 5.26 16.34 -9.23
CA ASN A 206 4.71 17.57 -9.85
C ASN A 206 5.22 17.83 -11.30
N GLY A 207 5.60 16.76 -12.04
CA GLY A 207 6.18 16.87 -13.37
C GLY A 207 7.66 17.28 -13.40
N ILE A 208 8.29 17.54 -12.25
CA ILE A 208 9.69 17.97 -12.15
C ILE A 208 10.60 16.79 -12.49
N THR A 209 11.36 16.92 -13.57
CA THR A 209 12.33 15.90 -14.01
C THR A 209 13.78 16.32 -13.78
N SER A 210 14.03 17.61 -13.53
CA SER A 210 15.36 18.17 -13.27
C SER A 210 15.24 19.56 -12.64
N TYR A 211 16.37 20.09 -12.13
CA TYR A 211 16.50 21.48 -11.74
C TYR A 211 17.59 22.13 -12.59
N ILE A 212 17.32 23.33 -13.13
CA ILE A 212 18.18 23.99 -14.11
C ILE A 212 18.44 25.47 -13.74
N ALA A 213 19.49 26.07 -14.31
CA ALA A 213 19.80 27.48 -14.24
C ALA A 213 19.41 28.26 -15.52
N ASN A 214 18.99 27.56 -16.57
CA ASN A 214 18.49 28.17 -17.80
C ASN A 214 17.22 28.98 -17.51
N ASN A 215 17.13 30.23 -17.99
CA ASN A 215 16.04 31.14 -17.64
C ASN A 215 15.43 31.90 -18.84
N GLU A 216 15.81 31.54 -20.06
CA GLU A 216 15.40 32.24 -21.26
C GLU A 216 13.92 32.03 -21.65
N HIS A 217 13.30 30.94 -21.17
CA HIS A 217 11.92 30.53 -21.49
C HIS A 217 11.17 30.10 -20.24
N LEU A 218 11.14 30.95 -19.23
CA LEU A 218 10.42 30.68 -18.01
C LEU A 218 8.92 30.98 -18.14
N HIS A 219 8.14 30.13 -17.47
CA HIS A 219 6.71 30.30 -17.27
C HIS A 219 6.45 30.77 -15.83
N PRO A 220 5.45 31.62 -15.59
CA PRO A 220 5.14 32.10 -14.24
C PRO A 220 4.48 31.01 -13.40
N SER A 221 4.55 31.18 -12.07
CA SER A 221 3.70 30.47 -11.12
C SER A 221 2.21 30.73 -11.36
N GLY A 222 1.34 29.93 -10.76
CA GLY A 222 -0.11 30.08 -10.90
C GLY A 222 -0.66 29.53 -12.21
N THR A 223 0.04 28.61 -12.86
CA THR A 223 -0.37 27.94 -14.10
C THR A 223 -0.53 26.44 -13.91
N LEU A 224 -1.22 25.78 -14.85
CA LEU A 224 -1.23 24.32 -14.93
C LEU A 224 -0.29 23.83 -16.04
N THR A 225 0.33 22.68 -15.81
CA THR A 225 1.10 21.98 -16.82
C THR A 225 0.42 20.66 -17.16
N VAL A 226 0.32 20.31 -18.43
CA VAL A 226 -0.29 19.07 -18.92
C VAL A 226 0.69 18.33 -19.78
N ALA A 227 1.06 17.11 -19.40
CA ALA A 227 1.85 16.24 -20.26
C ALA A 227 0.99 15.76 -21.44
N TYR A 228 1.34 16.15 -22.69
CA TYR A 228 0.58 15.73 -23.86
C TYR A 228 1.16 14.51 -24.56
N ASN A 229 2.34 14.08 -24.12
CA ASN A 229 3.10 12.95 -24.64
C ASN A 229 3.78 12.23 -23.46
N GLY A 230 4.15 10.97 -23.63
CA GLY A 230 4.89 10.23 -22.62
C GLY A 230 4.28 8.86 -22.31
N ASN A 231 5.13 7.90 -21.93
CA ASN A 231 4.69 6.55 -21.57
C ASN A 231 4.03 6.58 -20.16
N GLY A 232 2.70 6.54 -20.12
CA GLY A 232 1.90 6.58 -18.91
C GLY A 232 1.70 7.97 -18.28
N GLY A 233 2.19 9.04 -18.92
CA GLY A 233 2.06 10.42 -18.42
C GLY A 233 1.07 11.29 -19.18
N THR A 234 0.54 10.84 -20.33
CA THR A 234 -0.39 11.64 -21.14
C THR A 234 -1.62 12.04 -20.33
N GLY A 235 -1.95 13.32 -20.31
CA GLY A 235 -3.04 13.90 -19.53
C GLY A 235 -2.68 14.25 -18.09
N LYS A 236 -1.51 13.85 -17.56
CA LYS A 236 -1.09 14.25 -16.22
C LYS A 236 -0.97 15.76 -16.11
N THR A 237 -1.66 16.31 -15.13
CA THR A 237 -1.85 17.75 -14.94
C THR A 237 -1.38 18.18 -13.56
N PHE A 238 -0.51 19.17 -13.50
CA PHE A 238 0.06 19.67 -12.25
C PHE A 238 -0.08 21.19 -12.12
N TYR A 239 -0.34 21.65 -10.91
CA TYR A 239 -0.29 23.07 -10.55
C TYR A 239 1.14 23.48 -10.23
N GLN A 240 1.63 24.54 -10.89
CA GLN A 240 2.95 25.09 -10.65
C GLN A 240 2.86 26.33 -9.76
N ASN A 241 3.42 26.23 -8.57
CA ASN A 241 3.39 27.28 -7.54
C ASN A 241 4.60 28.21 -7.58
N GLU A 242 5.57 27.94 -8.45
CA GLU A 242 6.77 28.74 -8.68
C GLU A 242 7.07 28.85 -10.18
N SER A 243 8.00 29.72 -10.55
CA SER A 243 8.43 29.86 -11.94
C SER A 243 9.20 28.62 -12.39
N PHE A 244 9.00 28.18 -13.63
CA PHE A 244 9.53 26.93 -14.14
C PHE A 244 9.84 27.00 -15.65
N TRP A 245 10.59 26.05 -16.14
CA TRP A 245 10.73 25.76 -17.57
C TRP A 245 9.93 24.50 -17.93
N ALA A 246 9.11 24.57 -18.99
CA ALA A 246 8.38 23.40 -19.49
C ALA A 246 9.06 22.84 -20.75
N SER A 247 9.25 21.52 -20.80
CA SER A 247 9.75 20.82 -21.98
C SER A 247 8.74 20.88 -23.13
N ASP A 248 9.19 20.58 -24.34
CA ASP A 248 8.35 20.51 -25.53
C ASP A 248 7.34 19.34 -25.53
N ASP A 249 7.34 18.48 -24.53
CA ASP A 249 6.35 17.42 -24.30
C ASP A 249 5.24 17.82 -23.29
N VAL A 250 5.21 19.09 -22.89
CA VAL A 250 4.27 19.64 -21.91
C VAL A 250 3.56 20.85 -22.50
N HIS A 251 2.24 20.94 -22.27
CA HIS A 251 1.47 22.17 -22.52
C HIS A 251 1.31 22.95 -21.21
N ILE A 252 1.31 24.29 -21.31
CA ILE A 252 1.10 25.21 -20.21
C ILE A 252 -0.25 25.89 -20.40
N LEU A 253 -1.09 25.84 -19.37
CA LEU A 253 -2.40 26.42 -19.33
C LEU A 253 -2.39 27.66 -18.43
N TYR A 254 -2.48 28.84 -19.04
CA TYR A 254 -2.56 30.14 -18.34
C TYR A 254 -4.02 30.46 -18.09
N PRO A 255 -4.46 30.61 -16.82
CA PRO A 255 -5.87 30.82 -16.54
C PRO A 255 -6.34 32.20 -16.99
N ARG A 256 -7.56 32.25 -17.54
CA ARG A 256 -8.27 33.50 -17.87
C ARG A 256 -9.14 34.01 -16.72
N PHE A 257 -9.00 33.41 -15.54
CA PHE A 257 -9.75 33.69 -14.31
C PHE A 257 -8.79 33.72 -13.12
N VAL A 258 -9.28 34.14 -11.96
CA VAL A 258 -8.48 34.09 -10.72
C VAL A 258 -8.41 32.63 -10.23
N MET A 259 -7.26 32.01 -10.38
CA MET A 259 -7.01 30.61 -10.03
C MET A 259 -6.28 30.52 -8.69
N THR A 260 -6.98 30.05 -7.65
CA THR A 260 -6.35 29.63 -6.39
C THR A 260 -5.72 28.27 -6.55
N ARG A 261 -4.86 27.86 -5.60
CA ARG A 261 -4.31 26.51 -5.55
C ARG A 261 -5.42 25.44 -5.50
N ASN A 262 -6.47 25.67 -4.73
CA ASN A 262 -7.59 24.74 -4.58
C ASN A 262 -8.34 24.57 -5.89
N ILE A 263 -8.69 25.67 -6.55
CA ILE A 263 -9.33 25.66 -7.88
C ILE A 263 -8.43 24.91 -8.90
N ALA A 264 -7.12 25.19 -8.88
CA ALA A 264 -6.15 24.52 -9.74
C ALA A 264 -6.14 23.01 -9.56
N LEU A 265 -6.12 22.50 -8.32
CA LEU A 265 -6.15 21.08 -8.01
C LEU A 265 -7.45 20.41 -8.45
N PHE A 266 -8.59 21.09 -8.28
CA PHE A 266 -9.89 20.62 -8.75
C PHE A 266 -9.90 20.46 -10.27
N ILE A 267 -9.51 21.51 -11.01
CA ILE A 267 -9.48 21.52 -12.46
C ILE A 267 -8.47 20.52 -13.01
N ALA A 268 -7.28 20.42 -12.37
CA ALA A 268 -6.28 19.43 -12.76
C ALA A 268 -6.86 18.02 -12.78
N THR A 269 -7.68 17.66 -11.78
CA THR A 269 -8.36 16.35 -11.73
C THR A 269 -9.36 16.17 -12.88
N ALA A 270 -10.12 17.23 -13.25
CA ALA A 270 -11.05 17.18 -14.36
C ALA A 270 -10.32 17.03 -15.71
N ILE A 271 -9.21 17.76 -15.91
CA ILE A 271 -8.37 17.66 -17.10
C ILE A 271 -7.74 16.27 -17.23
N GLU A 272 -7.17 15.73 -16.13
CA GLU A 272 -6.57 14.38 -16.14
C GLU A 272 -7.58 13.31 -16.55
N ARG A 273 -8.83 13.43 -16.12
CA ARG A 273 -9.88 12.49 -16.50
C ARG A 273 -10.12 12.48 -18.00
N VAL A 274 -10.25 13.65 -18.63
CA VAL A 274 -10.40 13.78 -20.08
C VAL A 274 -9.17 13.25 -20.81
N GLY A 275 -7.97 13.61 -20.36
CA GLY A 275 -6.72 13.16 -20.95
C GLY A 275 -6.57 11.65 -20.93
N ARG A 276 -6.83 11.02 -19.79
CA ARG A 276 -6.74 9.57 -19.62
C ARG A 276 -7.77 8.80 -20.45
N ASP A 277 -9.00 9.33 -20.53
CA ASP A 277 -10.11 8.62 -21.17
C ASP A 277 -10.03 8.71 -22.72
N LYS A 278 -9.36 9.73 -23.27
CA LYS A 278 -9.31 9.99 -24.72
C LYS A 278 -7.94 9.76 -25.38
N TYR A 279 -6.84 9.90 -24.63
CA TYR A 279 -5.49 9.95 -25.18
C TYR A 279 -4.54 8.95 -24.54
N GLY A 280 -3.52 8.54 -25.30
CA GLY A 280 -2.51 7.58 -24.88
C GLY A 280 -1.19 7.77 -25.62
N PHE A 281 -0.32 6.78 -25.55
CA PHE A 281 1.00 6.85 -26.18
C PHE A 281 0.91 6.97 -27.71
N ALA A 282 -0.05 6.27 -28.33
CA ALA A 282 -0.26 6.32 -29.78
C ALA A 282 -0.99 7.59 -30.21
N ASP A 283 -1.90 8.10 -29.40
CA ASP A 283 -2.74 9.25 -29.71
C ASP A 283 -2.40 10.40 -28.76
N LYS A 284 -1.37 11.16 -29.12
CA LYS A 284 -0.91 12.31 -28.35
C LYS A 284 -1.97 13.40 -28.24
N TRP A 285 -2.10 13.98 -27.06
CA TRP A 285 -3.02 15.10 -26.83
C TRP A 285 -2.47 16.41 -27.41
N LYS A 286 -2.49 16.54 -28.71
CA LYS A 286 -1.97 17.71 -29.41
C LYS A 286 -2.71 19.00 -29.02
N LEU A 287 -2.03 20.13 -29.17
CA LEU A 287 -2.53 21.45 -28.76
C LEU A 287 -3.89 21.80 -29.40
N GLU A 288 -4.09 21.46 -30.68
CA GLU A 288 -5.35 21.67 -31.39
C GLU A 288 -6.53 20.89 -30.82
N TYR A 289 -6.29 19.66 -30.37
CA TYR A 289 -7.30 18.84 -29.70
C TYR A 289 -7.57 19.36 -28.28
N MET A 290 -6.52 19.67 -27.53
CA MET A 290 -6.64 20.17 -26.17
C MET A 290 -7.48 21.46 -26.08
N ARG A 291 -7.32 22.37 -27.04
CA ARG A 291 -8.12 23.60 -27.09
C ARG A 291 -9.60 23.36 -27.25
N ASN A 292 -9.97 22.33 -28.00
CA ASN A 292 -11.37 21.99 -28.32
C ASN A 292 -11.98 20.98 -27.34
N ASP A 293 -11.15 20.33 -26.53
CA ASP A 293 -11.65 19.41 -25.52
C ASP A 293 -12.36 20.15 -24.37
N GLU A 294 -13.34 19.49 -23.81
CA GLU A 294 -14.21 20.02 -22.76
C GLU A 294 -13.99 19.29 -21.44
N ILE A 295 -14.02 20.06 -20.36
CA ILE A 295 -14.11 19.54 -19.01
C ILE A 295 -15.46 19.91 -18.40
N LYS A 296 -16.01 19.04 -17.56
CA LYS A 296 -17.25 19.35 -16.81
C LYS A 296 -16.89 20.05 -15.51
N LEU A 297 -17.51 21.18 -15.25
CA LEU A 297 -17.32 21.95 -14.02
C LEU A 297 -18.67 22.32 -13.38
N PRO A 298 -18.70 22.48 -12.04
CA PRO A 298 -19.86 22.98 -11.33
C PRO A 298 -20.22 24.39 -11.80
N VAL A 299 -21.50 24.70 -11.81
CA VAL A 299 -22.04 25.99 -12.22
C VAL A 299 -22.91 26.62 -11.15
N SER A 300 -22.85 27.93 -11.04
CA SER A 300 -23.75 28.75 -10.22
C SER A 300 -25.16 28.79 -10.86
N ALA A 301 -26.14 29.37 -10.15
CA ALA A 301 -27.52 29.45 -10.61
C ALA A 301 -27.71 30.21 -11.93
N ASP A 302 -26.82 31.13 -12.26
CA ASP A 302 -26.75 31.86 -13.54
C ASP A 302 -26.10 31.07 -14.68
N GLY A 303 -25.58 29.89 -14.38
CA GLY A 303 -24.94 28.99 -15.36
C GLY A 303 -23.48 29.29 -15.64
N THR A 304 -22.85 30.23 -14.94
CA THR A 304 -21.39 30.46 -14.98
C THR A 304 -20.64 29.46 -14.09
N VAL A 305 -19.33 29.34 -14.29
CA VAL A 305 -18.49 28.42 -13.48
C VAL A 305 -18.51 28.84 -11.99
N ASP A 306 -18.81 27.90 -11.10
CA ASP A 306 -18.83 28.12 -9.64
C ASP A 306 -17.41 27.91 -9.04
N TRP A 307 -16.60 28.97 -9.14
CA TRP A 307 -15.23 28.98 -8.61
C TRP A 307 -15.22 28.82 -7.09
N ALA A 308 -16.19 29.39 -6.39
CA ALA A 308 -16.29 29.34 -4.93
C ALA A 308 -16.57 27.92 -4.44
N TYR A 309 -17.45 27.18 -5.13
CA TYR A 309 -17.69 25.77 -4.84
C TYR A 309 -16.38 24.95 -4.93
N MET A 310 -15.62 25.11 -6.04
CA MET A 310 -14.39 24.34 -6.23
C MET A 310 -13.33 24.66 -5.19
N ASP A 311 -13.15 25.92 -4.85
CA ASP A 311 -12.20 26.35 -3.83
C ASP A 311 -12.53 25.81 -2.45
N ASN A 312 -13.81 25.92 -2.03
CA ASN A 312 -14.30 25.40 -0.77
C ASN A 312 -14.22 23.88 -0.69
N TYR A 313 -14.63 23.18 -1.76
CA TYR A 313 -14.60 21.71 -1.83
C TYR A 313 -13.18 21.18 -1.63
N MET A 314 -12.21 21.70 -2.38
CA MET A 314 -10.80 21.30 -2.22
C MET A 314 -10.22 21.70 -0.88
N GLY A 315 -10.62 22.85 -0.35
CA GLY A 315 -10.26 23.29 1.00
C GLY A 315 -10.68 22.27 2.06
N HIS A 316 -11.91 21.80 2.01
CA HIS A 316 -12.40 20.76 2.93
C HIS A 316 -11.64 19.43 2.78
N ILE A 317 -11.36 18.98 1.55
CA ILE A 317 -10.57 17.75 1.31
C ILE A 317 -9.16 17.88 1.90
N ILE A 318 -8.48 19.00 1.64
CA ILE A 318 -7.12 19.22 2.14
C ILE A 318 -7.12 19.28 3.66
N GLN A 319 -8.08 19.99 4.26
CA GLN A 319 -8.19 20.10 5.72
C GLN A 319 -8.48 18.73 6.36
N GLY A 320 -9.37 17.93 5.75
CA GLY A 320 -9.62 16.54 6.18
C GLY A 320 -8.34 15.70 6.15
N ALA A 321 -7.61 15.72 5.03
CA ALA A 321 -6.35 14.98 4.88
C ALA A 321 -5.29 15.42 5.91
N LEU A 322 -5.19 16.72 6.21
CA LEU A 322 -4.27 17.23 7.25
C LEU A 322 -4.67 16.75 8.65
N THR A 323 -5.95 16.69 8.94
CA THR A 323 -6.48 16.16 10.20
C THR A 323 -6.15 14.67 10.35
N ASP A 324 -6.35 13.88 9.27
CA ASP A 324 -6.03 12.46 9.26
C ASP A 324 -4.53 12.21 9.44
N ILE A 325 -3.67 13.00 8.77
CA ILE A 325 -2.20 12.92 8.94
C ILE A 325 -1.81 13.23 10.38
N LYS A 326 -2.42 14.27 10.99
CA LYS A 326 -2.15 14.59 12.40
C LYS A 326 -2.57 13.43 13.32
N ALA A 327 -3.76 12.89 13.14
CA ALA A 327 -4.25 11.74 13.90
C ALA A 327 -3.33 10.51 13.73
N LEU A 328 -2.81 10.26 12.53
CA LEU A 328 -1.82 9.20 12.28
C LEU A 328 -0.51 9.45 13.04
N ASN A 329 0.00 10.66 13.04
CA ASN A 329 1.22 11.01 13.78
C ASN A 329 1.04 10.86 15.30
N ASP A 330 -0.14 11.15 15.84
CA ASP A 330 -0.44 10.99 17.27
C ASP A 330 -0.54 9.49 17.68
N ILE A 331 -0.72 8.57 16.72
CA ILE A 331 -0.77 7.11 16.94
C ILE A 331 0.62 6.45 16.87
N LEU A 332 1.53 7.01 16.06
CA LEU A 332 2.88 6.46 15.86
C LEU A 332 3.82 6.78 17.01
#